data_5f1666a4710753bbb38080833b786aec
#
_entry.id   5f1666a4710753bbb38080833b786aec
#
_cell.length_a   1.000
_cell.length_b   1.000
_cell.length_c   1.000
_cell.angle_alpha   90.00
_cell.angle_beta   90.00
_cell.angle_gamma   90.00
#
_symmetry.space_group_name_H-M   'P 1'
#
loop_
_entity.id
_entity.type
_entity.pdbx_description
1 polymer ?
#
loop_
_entity_poly.entity_id
_entity_poly.type
_entity_poly.pdbx_seq_one_letter_code
_entity_poly.pdbx_strand_id
1 'polypeptide(L)'
;MSPGQTPQNVEQSVPFFMVRSMGSSLRFYVEGLGFTMTKQWVPRGHIEWCRLEIGGAALMLQEYREGRVPEGKLGIGVSVCFQCKDAIAIYREVRSRGVDAKRPFVGNGMWDTSAVDPDGYIVHFESPTDVPEETELEE
;
A
#
# COMPACT_ATOMS: atom_id res chain seq x y z
N MET A 1 -15.59 -29.82 2.65
CA MET A 1 -15.65 -29.56 1.20
C MET A 1 -16.78 -30.39 0.59
N SER A 2 -17.58 -29.78 -0.28
CA SER A 2 -18.69 -30.49 -0.92
C SER A 2 -18.19 -31.44 -1.99
N PRO A 3 -18.90 -32.57 -2.22
CA PRO A 3 -18.54 -33.47 -3.30
C PRO A 3 -18.49 -32.73 -4.66
N GLY A 4 -17.47 -32.98 -5.45
CA GLY A 4 -17.28 -32.35 -6.75
C GLY A 4 -16.56 -31.01 -6.75
N GLN A 5 -16.27 -30.43 -5.58
CA GLN A 5 -15.46 -29.22 -5.47
C GLN A 5 -13.98 -29.54 -5.46
N THR A 6 -13.20 -28.76 -6.22
CA THR A 6 -11.74 -28.84 -6.20
C THR A 6 -11.21 -28.01 -5.04
N PRO A 7 -10.24 -28.51 -4.28
CA PRO A 7 -9.60 -27.68 -3.24
C PRO A 7 -9.05 -26.41 -3.83
N GLN A 8 -9.21 -25.29 -3.13
CA GLN A 8 -8.67 -24.00 -3.53
C GLN A 8 -7.16 -23.99 -3.28
N ASN A 9 -6.39 -23.73 -4.33
CA ASN A 9 -4.93 -23.66 -4.22
C ASN A 9 -4.41 -22.26 -3.99
N VAL A 10 -5.19 -21.23 -4.35
CA VAL A 10 -4.78 -19.85 -4.18
C VAL A 10 -5.03 -19.43 -2.74
N GLU A 11 -3.98 -18.95 -2.07
CA GLU A 11 -4.07 -18.57 -0.65
C GLU A 11 -4.12 -17.07 -0.43
N GLN A 12 -3.43 -16.30 -1.28
CA GLN A 12 -3.28 -14.87 -1.05
C GLN A 12 -2.94 -14.15 -2.35
N SER A 13 -3.40 -12.93 -2.46
CA SER A 13 -2.98 -12.01 -3.52
C SER A 13 -2.02 -11.01 -2.87
N VAL A 14 -0.85 -10.81 -3.48
CA VAL A 14 0.15 -9.86 -2.97
C VAL A 14 0.52 -8.89 -4.09
N PRO A 15 0.18 -7.61 -3.95
CA PRO A 15 0.60 -6.62 -4.94
C PRO A 15 2.12 -6.60 -5.06
N PHE A 16 2.61 -6.43 -6.28
CA PHE A 16 4.03 -6.42 -6.58
C PHE A 16 4.34 -5.17 -7.38
N PHE A 17 5.04 -4.22 -6.77
CA PHE A 17 5.39 -2.96 -7.41
C PHE A 17 6.85 -2.94 -7.83
N MET A 18 7.10 -2.63 -9.10
CA MET A 18 8.43 -2.27 -9.56
C MET A 18 8.65 -0.80 -9.22
N VAL A 19 9.77 -0.49 -8.59
CA VAL A 19 10.05 0.86 -8.07
C VAL A 19 11.38 1.40 -8.62
N ARG A 20 11.49 2.73 -8.67
CA ARG A 20 12.73 3.38 -9.13
C ARG A 20 13.81 3.38 -8.06
N SER A 21 13.43 3.59 -6.81
CA SER A 21 14.36 3.70 -5.69
C SER A 21 13.83 2.93 -4.50
N MET A 22 14.50 1.82 -4.19
CA MET A 22 14.14 1.03 -3.02
C MET A 22 14.20 1.87 -1.75
N GLY A 23 15.24 2.71 -1.60
CA GLY A 23 15.36 3.56 -0.42
C GLY A 23 14.19 4.52 -0.23
N SER A 24 13.76 5.19 -1.30
CA SER A 24 12.60 6.09 -1.24
C SER A 24 11.32 5.33 -0.91
N SER A 25 11.13 4.17 -1.53
CA SER A 25 9.94 3.34 -1.29
C SER A 25 9.89 2.83 0.14
N LEU A 26 11.03 2.40 0.69
CA LEU A 26 11.08 1.91 2.08
C LEU A 26 10.83 3.05 3.07
N ARG A 27 11.30 4.25 2.80
CA ARG A 27 10.96 5.40 3.66
C ARG A 27 9.45 5.64 3.68
N PHE A 28 8.81 5.52 2.54
CA PHE A 28 7.36 5.69 2.45
C PHE A 28 6.61 4.56 3.15
N TYR A 29 6.89 3.31 2.77
CA TYR A 29 6.11 2.16 3.27
C TYR A 29 6.47 1.75 4.69
N VAL A 30 7.74 1.73 5.04
CA VAL A 30 8.18 1.28 6.37
C VAL A 30 8.13 2.43 7.37
N GLU A 31 8.84 3.51 7.11
CA GLU A 31 8.91 4.64 8.05
C GLU A 31 7.61 5.44 8.07
N GLY A 32 7.00 5.65 6.90
CA GLY A 32 5.77 6.43 6.78
C GLY A 32 4.51 5.66 7.13
N LEU A 33 4.26 4.57 6.44
CA LEU A 33 3.01 3.82 6.60
C LEU A 33 3.05 2.79 7.72
N GLY A 34 4.23 2.36 8.17
CA GLY A 34 4.35 1.43 9.28
C GLY A 34 4.41 -0.04 8.89
N PHE A 35 4.69 -0.35 7.62
CA PHE A 35 4.92 -1.74 7.21
C PHE A 35 6.20 -2.28 7.84
N THR A 36 6.23 -3.59 8.04
CA THR A 36 7.43 -4.30 8.50
C THR A 36 8.00 -5.12 7.35
N MET A 37 9.31 -5.02 7.13
CA MET A 37 9.99 -5.85 6.13
C MET A 37 10.16 -7.25 6.71
N THR A 38 9.57 -8.26 6.06
CA THR A 38 9.60 -9.64 6.53
C THR A 38 10.53 -10.53 5.72
N LYS A 39 10.83 -10.15 4.48
CA LYS A 39 11.78 -10.84 3.61
C LYS A 39 12.51 -9.83 2.76
N GLN A 40 13.76 -10.15 2.40
CA GLN A 40 14.55 -9.31 1.51
C GLN A 40 15.49 -10.16 0.69
N TRP A 41 15.88 -9.62 -0.46
CA TRP A 41 16.88 -10.21 -1.34
C TRP A 41 17.96 -9.17 -1.59
N VAL A 42 19.20 -9.51 -1.22
CA VAL A 42 20.34 -8.58 -1.24
C VAL A 42 21.50 -9.22 -2.00
N PRO A 43 21.37 -9.39 -3.32
CA PRO A 43 22.36 -10.17 -4.08
C PRO A 43 23.72 -9.48 -4.21
N ARG A 44 23.78 -8.16 -4.13
CA ARG A 44 25.00 -7.35 -4.33
C ARG A 44 25.16 -6.28 -3.26
N GLY A 45 24.75 -6.58 -2.01
CA GLY A 45 24.87 -5.63 -0.90
C GLY A 45 23.80 -4.54 -0.89
N HIS A 46 22.79 -4.64 -1.74
CA HIS A 46 21.74 -3.68 -1.91
C HIS A 46 20.41 -4.42 -2.00
N ILE A 47 19.38 -3.96 -1.28
CA ILE A 47 18.07 -4.60 -1.31
C ILE A 47 17.46 -4.39 -2.70
N GLU A 48 17.29 -5.47 -3.45
CA GLU A 48 16.69 -5.40 -4.79
C GLU A 48 15.23 -5.86 -4.80
N TRP A 49 14.83 -6.61 -3.80
CA TRP A 49 13.46 -7.07 -3.62
C TRP A 49 13.18 -7.20 -2.12
N CYS A 50 11.94 -6.92 -1.74
CA CYS A 50 11.52 -7.16 -0.36
C CYS A 50 10.04 -7.48 -0.30
N ARG A 51 9.66 -8.11 0.82
CA ARG A 51 8.26 -8.31 1.20
C ARG A 51 8.00 -7.48 2.44
N LEU A 52 6.92 -6.71 2.39
CA LEU A 52 6.46 -5.86 3.48
C LEU A 52 5.11 -6.33 3.96
N GLU A 53 4.87 -6.28 5.26
CA GLU A 53 3.60 -6.70 5.85
C GLU A 53 3.10 -5.68 6.85
N ILE A 54 1.78 -5.54 6.92
CA ILE A 54 1.10 -4.74 7.93
C ILE A 54 -0.21 -5.45 8.27
N GLY A 55 -0.38 -5.87 9.55
CA GLY A 55 -1.52 -6.69 9.93
C GLY A 55 -1.63 -7.91 9.02
N GLY A 56 -2.81 -8.13 8.46
CA GLY A 56 -3.06 -9.25 7.54
C GLY A 56 -2.74 -8.97 6.08
N ALA A 57 -2.15 -7.81 5.77
CA ALA A 57 -1.86 -7.40 4.40
C ALA A 57 -0.38 -7.50 4.07
N ALA A 58 -0.07 -7.69 2.78
CA ALA A 58 1.30 -7.81 2.31
C ALA A 58 1.48 -7.05 0.99
N LEU A 59 2.72 -6.68 0.71
CA LEU A 59 3.12 -5.94 -0.48
C LEU A 59 4.55 -6.33 -0.81
N MET A 60 4.88 -6.48 -2.08
CA MET A 60 6.25 -6.73 -2.51
C MET A 60 6.76 -5.56 -3.34
N LEU A 61 8.04 -5.24 -3.19
CA LEU A 61 8.72 -4.21 -3.95
C LEU A 61 9.95 -4.81 -4.63
N GLN A 62 10.17 -4.42 -5.87
CA GLN A 62 11.42 -4.76 -6.56
C GLN A 62 11.93 -3.54 -7.29
N GLU A 63 13.21 -3.24 -7.10
CA GLU A 63 13.83 -2.10 -7.76
C GLU A 63 14.18 -2.45 -9.20
N TYR A 64 13.89 -1.54 -10.13
CA TYR A 64 14.35 -1.68 -11.50
C TYR A 64 15.88 -1.67 -11.52
N ARG A 65 16.46 -2.50 -12.36
CA ARG A 65 17.88 -2.48 -12.59
C ARG A 65 18.25 -1.25 -13.42
N GLU A 66 19.47 -0.78 -13.24
CA GLU A 66 20.01 0.34 -13.98
C GLU A 66 19.80 0.14 -15.49
N GLY A 67 19.34 1.18 -16.16
CA GLY A 67 19.04 1.14 -17.59
C GLY A 67 17.71 0.49 -17.96
N ARG A 68 16.94 0.01 -16.98
CA ARG A 68 15.66 -0.68 -17.23
C ARG A 68 14.46 0.14 -16.72
N VAL A 69 14.69 1.32 -16.15
CA VAL A 69 13.61 2.14 -15.62
C VAL A 69 12.80 2.73 -16.77
N PRO A 70 11.48 2.49 -16.82
CA PRO A 70 10.63 3.11 -17.83
C PRO A 70 10.56 4.62 -17.67
N GLU A 71 10.31 5.32 -18.75
CA GLU A 71 10.04 6.76 -18.70
C GLU A 71 8.63 7.00 -18.19
N GLY A 72 8.42 8.15 -17.55
CA GLY A 72 7.11 8.58 -17.08
C GLY A 72 6.73 8.00 -15.72
N LYS A 73 5.48 8.16 -15.35
CA LYS A 73 4.94 7.65 -14.09
C LYS A 73 4.76 6.13 -14.14
N LEU A 74 5.10 5.45 -13.06
CA LEU A 74 4.95 4.00 -12.98
C LEU A 74 3.55 3.57 -12.56
N GLY A 75 2.95 4.25 -11.61
CA GLY A 75 1.71 3.80 -10.96
C GLY A 75 0.41 4.24 -11.63
N ILE A 76 0.42 4.57 -12.91
CA ILE A 76 -0.78 5.03 -13.61
C ILE A 76 -1.85 3.95 -13.63
N GLY A 77 -3.04 4.30 -13.12
CA GLY A 77 -4.18 3.38 -13.15
C GLY A 77 -4.11 2.26 -12.13
N VAL A 78 -3.15 2.31 -11.21
CA VAL A 78 -2.99 1.27 -10.19
C VAL A 78 -3.22 1.87 -8.81
N SER A 79 -4.12 1.26 -8.05
CA SER A 79 -4.29 1.57 -6.64
C SER A 79 -4.50 0.28 -5.86
N VAL A 80 -4.11 0.31 -4.58
CA VAL A 80 -4.30 -0.83 -3.68
C VAL A 80 -5.10 -0.35 -2.50
N CYS A 81 -6.16 -1.09 -2.18
CA CYS A 81 -7.04 -0.77 -1.06
C CYS A 81 -6.79 -1.75 0.08
N PHE A 82 -6.31 -1.22 1.19
CA PHE A 82 -6.13 -2.00 2.42
C PHE A 82 -7.36 -1.77 3.29
N GLN A 83 -8.05 -2.85 3.62
CA GLN A 83 -9.19 -2.78 4.53
C GLN A 83 -8.66 -2.72 5.95
N CYS A 84 -9.12 -1.75 6.73
CA CYS A 84 -8.65 -1.53 8.09
C CYS A 84 -9.82 -1.27 9.04
N LYS A 85 -9.51 -1.17 10.33
CA LYS A 85 -10.54 -0.93 11.34
C LYS A 85 -10.90 0.54 11.49
N ASP A 86 -9.93 1.44 11.29
CA ASP A 86 -10.10 2.87 11.51
C ASP A 86 -9.19 3.68 10.60
N ALA A 87 -9.74 4.08 9.46
CA ALA A 87 -8.99 4.83 8.45
C ALA A 87 -8.60 6.23 8.93
N ILE A 88 -9.42 6.84 9.80
CA ILE A 88 -9.12 8.18 10.34
C ILE A 88 -7.91 8.11 11.27
N ALA A 89 -7.83 7.08 12.11
CA ALA A 89 -6.69 6.89 12.99
C ALA A 89 -5.40 6.70 12.16
N ILE A 90 -5.48 5.94 11.08
CA ILE A 90 -4.34 5.76 10.17
C ILE A 90 -3.93 7.10 9.55
N TYR A 91 -4.89 7.91 9.12
CA TYR A 91 -4.62 9.24 8.57
C TYR A 91 -3.79 10.08 9.54
N ARG A 92 -4.22 10.15 10.80
CA ARG A 92 -3.53 10.94 11.82
C ARG A 92 -2.12 10.40 12.07
N GLU A 93 -2.00 9.09 12.16
CA GLU A 93 -0.72 8.43 12.43
C GLU A 93 0.29 8.65 11.30
N VAL A 94 -0.11 8.40 10.05
CA VAL A 94 0.84 8.54 8.92
C VAL A 94 1.20 10.00 8.68
N ARG A 95 0.27 10.93 8.89
CA ARG A 95 0.57 12.35 8.82
C ARG A 95 1.58 12.77 9.89
N SER A 96 1.47 12.22 11.08
CA SER A 96 2.42 12.50 12.15
C SER A 96 3.84 12.02 11.80
N ARG A 97 3.95 11.06 10.90
CA ARG A 97 5.25 10.55 10.41
C ARG A 97 5.71 11.21 9.11
N GLY A 98 5.02 12.27 8.68
CA GLY A 98 5.42 13.05 7.52
C GLY A 98 4.88 12.59 6.18
N VAL A 99 3.96 11.62 6.16
CA VAL A 99 3.31 11.22 4.91
C VAL A 99 2.26 12.26 4.53
N ASP A 100 2.26 12.69 3.27
CA ASP A 100 1.28 13.63 2.75
C ASP A 100 0.00 12.89 2.35
N ALA A 101 -0.69 12.36 3.35
CA ALA A 101 -1.96 11.66 3.14
C ALA A 101 -3.08 12.65 2.86
N LYS A 102 -3.97 12.30 1.97
CA LYS A 102 -5.17 13.08 1.68
C LYS A 102 -6.11 13.05 2.88
N ARG A 103 -6.81 14.17 3.10
CA ARG A 103 -7.85 14.22 4.12
C ARG A 103 -8.89 13.15 3.81
N PRO A 104 -9.28 12.33 4.79
CA PRO A 104 -10.26 11.28 4.55
C PRO A 104 -11.60 11.82 4.08
N PHE A 105 -12.22 11.08 3.19
CA PHE A 105 -13.59 11.35 2.76
C PHE A 105 -14.35 10.03 2.71
N VAL A 106 -15.69 10.11 2.68
CA VAL A 106 -16.53 8.92 2.63
C VAL A 106 -16.88 8.57 1.18
N GLY A 107 -16.54 7.36 0.78
CA GLY A 107 -16.91 6.81 -0.50
C GLY A 107 -17.26 5.34 -0.36
N ASN A 108 -18.34 4.92 -1.00
CA ASN A 108 -18.80 3.53 -0.98
C ASN A 108 -19.01 2.99 0.44
N GLY A 109 -19.51 3.83 1.35
CA GLY A 109 -19.77 3.42 2.72
C GLY A 109 -18.52 3.29 3.57
N MET A 110 -17.42 3.89 3.16
CA MET A 110 -16.15 3.78 3.87
C MET A 110 -15.46 5.12 4.02
N TRP A 111 -14.84 5.35 5.17
CA TRP A 111 -13.81 6.38 5.28
C TRP A 111 -12.60 5.91 4.48
N ASP A 112 -12.10 6.77 3.60
CA ASP A 112 -10.97 6.47 2.72
C ASP A 112 -9.84 7.47 3.00
N THR A 113 -8.72 6.93 3.49
CA THR A 113 -7.46 7.66 3.65
C THR A 113 -6.54 7.19 2.55
N SER A 114 -6.00 8.10 1.75
CA SER A 114 -5.11 7.70 0.65
C SER A 114 -3.82 8.50 0.64
N ALA A 115 -2.81 7.92 0.01
CA ALA A 115 -1.53 8.57 -0.22
C ALA A 115 -0.92 8.04 -1.51
N VAL A 116 -0.08 8.85 -2.14
CA VAL A 116 0.63 8.48 -3.37
C VAL A 116 2.07 8.19 -3.00
N ASP A 117 2.57 7.02 -3.43
CA ASP A 117 3.94 6.65 -3.15
C ASP A 117 4.93 7.38 -4.07
N PRO A 118 6.25 7.24 -3.86
CA PRO A 118 7.24 7.97 -4.67
C PRO A 118 7.16 7.70 -6.17
N ASP A 119 6.60 6.57 -6.59
CA ASP A 119 6.51 6.21 -8.00
C ASP A 119 5.13 6.46 -8.62
N GLY A 120 4.18 6.97 -7.83
CA GLY A 120 2.85 7.26 -8.30
C GLY A 120 1.82 6.16 -8.06
N TYR A 121 2.19 5.08 -7.38
CA TYR A 121 1.21 4.08 -6.94
C TYR A 121 0.36 4.67 -5.82
N ILE A 122 -0.95 4.45 -5.88
CA ILE A 122 -1.88 5.00 -4.90
C ILE A 122 -2.26 3.91 -3.91
N VAL A 123 -2.13 4.20 -2.62
CA VAL A 123 -2.57 3.30 -1.56
C VAL A 123 -3.73 3.93 -0.80
N HIS A 124 -4.73 3.12 -0.50
CA HIS A 124 -5.92 3.51 0.25
C HIS A 124 -6.02 2.67 1.51
N PHE A 125 -6.49 3.30 2.59
CA PHE A 125 -6.89 2.59 3.80
C PHE A 125 -8.36 2.91 4.01
N GLU A 126 -9.19 1.87 4.07
CA GLU A 126 -10.64 2.03 4.09
C GLU A 126 -11.26 1.33 5.29
N SER A 127 -12.18 2.00 5.97
CA SER A 127 -12.94 1.41 7.07
C SER A 127 -14.42 1.76 6.95
N PRO A 128 -15.34 0.81 7.27
CA PRO A 128 -16.78 1.05 7.13
C PRO A 128 -17.29 2.20 7.99
N THR A 129 -18.30 2.92 7.49
CA THR A 129 -18.93 4.00 8.22
C THR A 129 -20.38 4.20 7.74
N ASP A 130 -21.23 4.74 8.61
CA ASP A 130 -22.59 5.14 8.26
C ASP A 130 -22.68 6.63 7.93
N VAL A 131 -21.56 7.33 7.98
CA VAL A 131 -21.49 8.75 7.63
C VAL A 131 -21.88 8.91 6.15
N PRO A 132 -22.65 9.96 5.78
CA PRO A 132 -23.10 10.12 4.38
C PRO A 132 -21.95 10.21 3.38
N GLU A 133 -22.23 9.68 2.18
CA GLU A 133 -21.29 9.74 1.05
C GLU A 133 -20.82 11.17 0.78
N GLU A 134 -19.59 11.29 0.35
CA GLU A 134 -18.93 12.54 0.01
C GLU A 134 -18.65 13.47 1.19
N THR A 135 -18.86 12.99 2.43
CA THR A 135 -18.47 13.74 3.61
C THR A 135 -16.95 13.75 3.72
N GLU A 136 -16.37 14.93 3.92
CA GLU A 136 -14.95 15.08 4.14
C GLU A 136 -14.70 15.28 5.64
N LEU A 137 -13.60 14.69 6.15
CA LEU A 137 -13.24 14.86 7.55
C LEU A 137 -12.93 16.32 7.85
N GLU A 138 -13.55 16.84 8.91
CA GLU A 138 -13.27 18.20 9.38
C GLU A 138 -12.11 18.18 10.36
N GLU A 139 -11.22 19.16 10.23
CA GLU A 139 -10.11 19.35 11.17
C GLU A 139 -9.87 20.83 11.48
#